data_0d15191c4fc1ca60e424d1bbf75bf930
#
_entry.id   0d15191c4fc1ca60e424d1bbf75bf930
#
_cell.length_a   1.000
_cell.length_b   1.000
_cell.length_c   1.000
_cell.angle_alpha   90.00
_cell.angle_beta   90.00
_cell.angle_gamma   90.00
#
_symmetry.space_group_name_H-M   'P 1'
#
loop_
_entity.id
_entity.type
_entity.pdbx_description
1 polymer ?
#
loop_
_entity_poly.entity_id
_entity_poly.type
_entity_poly.pdbx_seq_one_letter_code
_entity_poly.pdbx_strand_id
1 'polypeptide(L)'
;MNNSHLVTSRKNQMRIRKSSRLLVINENHQILLFQFTHTNDALAGQSYWATVGGGLEEGETFEQAACRELYEELGVVRQNVDTHVATRNFEMMLPSAEVVISDERLFIVFIKNEEVNTANWSEHEKLVISKSRWWTFDELSQTNEIVYPNNIPNILIDSLPEIFKP
;
A
#
# COMPACT_ATOMS: atom_id res chain seq x y z
N MET A 1 7.14 8.97 38.38
CA MET A 1 7.36 9.54 37.04
C MET A 1 6.40 8.86 36.08
N ASN A 2 5.51 9.65 35.51
CA ASN A 2 4.48 9.13 34.61
C ASN A 2 5.07 8.74 33.23
N ASN A 3 5.13 7.46 32.95
CA ASN A 3 5.54 6.93 31.65
C ASN A 3 4.70 7.47 30.47
N SER A 4 3.51 8.01 30.73
CA SER A 4 2.64 8.58 29.71
C SER A 4 3.20 9.83 29.04
N HIS A 5 3.93 10.67 29.76
CA HIS A 5 4.54 11.89 29.21
C HIS A 5 5.71 11.58 28.25
N LEU A 6 6.48 10.54 28.52
CA LEU A 6 7.58 10.11 27.66
C LEU A 6 7.08 9.52 26.34
N VAL A 7 5.98 8.75 26.39
CA VAL A 7 5.38 8.16 25.18
C VAL A 7 4.78 9.25 24.29
N THR A 8 4.07 10.23 24.87
CA THR A 8 3.50 11.34 24.11
C THR A 8 4.58 12.21 23.47
N SER A 9 5.68 12.45 24.18
CA SER A 9 6.82 13.21 23.67
C SER A 9 7.50 12.52 22.49
N ARG A 10 7.66 11.19 22.53
CA ARG A 10 8.24 10.40 21.42
C ARG A 10 7.35 10.45 20.18
N LYS A 11 6.03 10.32 20.32
CA LYS A 11 5.07 10.41 19.20
C LYS A 11 5.10 11.78 18.55
N ASN A 12 5.20 12.87 19.35
CA ASN A 12 5.28 14.23 18.84
C ASN A 12 6.58 14.54 18.08
N GLN A 13 7.63 13.71 18.27
CA GLN A 13 8.92 13.83 17.59
C GLN A 13 9.06 12.96 16.35
N MET A 14 8.12 12.02 16.14
CA MET A 14 8.14 11.14 14.97
C MET A 14 7.71 11.91 13.73
N ARG A 15 8.45 11.69 12.64
CA ARG A 15 8.07 12.21 11.33
C ARG A 15 6.77 11.54 10.88
N ILE A 16 5.89 12.32 10.26
CA ILE A 16 4.71 11.78 9.59
C ILE A 16 5.11 11.45 8.15
N ARG A 17 4.95 10.18 7.75
CA ARG A 17 5.17 9.73 6.39
C ARG A 17 3.83 9.54 5.70
N LYS A 18 3.54 10.42 4.77
CA LYS A 18 2.34 10.33 3.94
C LYS A 18 2.58 9.38 2.79
N SER A 19 1.62 8.51 2.52
CA SER A 19 1.69 7.58 1.38
C SER A 19 0.33 7.34 0.76
N SER A 20 0.34 7.07 -0.54
CA SER A 20 -0.84 6.66 -1.30
C SER A 20 -0.75 5.18 -1.60
N ARG A 21 -1.80 4.44 -1.30
CA ARG A 21 -1.94 3.02 -1.56
C ARG A 21 -3.06 2.80 -2.57
N LEU A 22 -2.88 1.84 -3.45
CA LEU A 22 -3.77 1.59 -4.57
C LEU A 22 -4.38 0.20 -4.47
N LEU A 23 -5.71 0.15 -4.37
CA LEU A 23 -6.47 -1.07 -4.58
C LEU A 23 -6.69 -1.19 -6.08
N VAL A 24 -5.79 -1.88 -6.75
CA VAL A 24 -5.80 -2.09 -8.20
C VAL A 24 -6.67 -3.30 -8.50
N ILE A 25 -7.75 -3.09 -9.24
CA ILE A 25 -8.77 -4.10 -9.51
C ILE A 25 -8.83 -4.35 -11.01
N ASN A 26 -8.71 -5.61 -11.41
CA ASN A 26 -8.77 -6.01 -12.82
C ASN A 26 -10.21 -6.33 -13.27
N GLU A 27 -10.35 -6.71 -14.54
CA GLU A 27 -11.61 -7.07 -15.16
C GLU A 27 -12.28 -8.31 -14.54
N ASN A 28 -11.53 -9.12 -13.81
CA ASN A 28 -12.04 -10.29 -13.07
C ASN A 28 -12.30 -9.99 -11.60
N HIS A 29 -12.33 -8.72 -11.21
CA HIS A 29 -12.50 -8.25 -9.83
C HIS A 29 -11.47 -8.82 -8.85
N GLN A 30 -10.24 -9.02 -9.33
CA GLN A 30 -9.10 -9.43 -8.50
C GLN A 30 -8.29 -8.20 -8.12
N ILE A 31 -7.63 -8.27 -6.98
CA ILE A 31 -6.81 -7.19 -6.42
C ILE A 31 -5.34 -7.55 -6.56
N LEU A 32 -4.54 -6.63 -7.08
CA LEU A 32 -3.10 -6.83 -7.23
C LEU A 32 -2.37 -6.51 -5.93
N LEU A 33 -1.62 -7.49 -5.45
CA LEU A 33 -0.72 -7.30 -4.32
C LEU A 33 0.70 -7.73 -4.71
N PHE A 34 1.67 -7.05 -4.11
CA PHE A 34 3.09 -7.41 -4.19
C PHE A 34 3.51 -8.09 -2.89
N GLN A 35 4.31 -9.14 -3.02
CA GLN A 35 4.99 -9.75 -1.87
C GLN A 35 6.35 -9.08 -1.69
N PHE A 36 6.54 -8.52 -0.50
CA PHE A 36 7.81 -7.93 -0.10
C PHE A 36 8.56 -8.92 0.80
N THR A 37 9.82 -9.14 0.48
CA THR A 37 10.72 -9.96 1.30
C THR A 37 11.98 -9.16 1.56
N HIS A 38 12.20 -8.83 2.82
CA HIS A 38 13.34 -8.02 3.26
C HIS A 38 14.47 -8.93 3.72
N THR A 39 15.67 -8.75 3.16
CA THR A 39 16.85 -9.57 3.47
C THR A 39 18.02 -8.74 3.96
N ASN A 40 18.20 -7.51 3.47
CA ASN A 40 19.40 -6.69 3.69
C ASN A 40 19.13 -5.33 4.31
N ASP A 41 17.94 -5.11 4.88
CA ASP A 41 17.58 -3.85 5.53
C ASP A 41 17.08 -4.08 6.96
N ALA A 42 16.60 -3.03 7.63
CA ALA A 42 16.14 -3.10 9.01
C ALA A 42 14.92 -4.03 9.22
N LEU A 43 14.23 -4.39 8.15
CA LEU A 43 13.08 -5.30 8.17
C LEU A 43 13.48 -6.73 7.80
N ALA A 44 14.78 -7.05 7.73
CA ALA A 44 15.29 -8.36 7.33
C ALA A 44 14.58 -9.51 8.08
N GLY A 45 14.18 -10.53 7.33
CA GLY A 45 13.42 -11.66 7.82
C GLY A 45 11.90 -11.49 7.73
N GLN A 46 11.40 -10.30 7.40
CA GLN A 46 9.96 -10.07 7.21
C GLN A 46 9.55 -10.36 5.77
N SER A 47 8.39 -10.99 5.62
CA SER A 47 7.73 -11.22 4.33
C SER A 47 6.24 -10.96 4.49
N TYR A 48 5.66 -10.20 3.58
CA TYR A 48 4.24 -9.83 3.61
C TYR A 48 3.77 -9.41 2.23
N TRP A 49 2.46 -9.42 2.04
CA TRP A 49 1.81 -8.87 0.86
C TRP A 49 1.32 -7.46 1.15
N ALA A 50 1.44 -6.57 0.19
CA ALA A 50 0.96 -5.20 0.33
C ALA A 50 0.41 -4.66 -0.98
N THR A 51 -0.45 -3.65 -0.86
CA THR A 51 -0.98 -2.91 -2.00
C THR A 51 0.11 -2.17 -2.74
N VAL A 52 -0.13 -1.91 -4.02
CA VAL A 52 0.65 -0.99 -4.86
C VAL A 52 0.64 0.40 -4.23
N GLY A 53 1.73 1.13 -4.33
CA GLY A 53 1.82 2.51 -3.85
C GLY A 53 3.10 2.81 -3.12
N GLY A 54 3.20 4.01 -2.58
CA GLY A 54 4.38 4.48 -1.87
C GLY A 54 4.22 5.88 -1.31
N GLY A 55 5.32 6.40 -0.77
CA GLY A 55 5.36 7.72 -0.12
C GLY A 55 5.21 8.86 -1.11
N LEU A 56 4.64 9.97 -0.61
CA LEU A 56 4.58 11.22 -1.36
C LEU A 56 5.99 11.80 -1.51
N GLU A 57 6.25 12.36 -2.68
CA GLU A 57 7.40 13.23 -2.90
C GLU A 57 7.07 14.66 -2.46
N GLU A 58 8.11 15.48 -2.27
CA GLU A 58 7.93 16.85 -1.84
C GLU A 58 7.02 17.63 -2.80
N GLY A 59 6.01 18.29 -2.25
CA GLY A 59 5.04 19.06 -3.02
C GLY A 59 3.93 18.26 -3.69
N GLU A 60 3.94 16.93 -3.57
CA GLU A 60 2.87 16.09 -4.13
C GLU A 60 1.62 16.08 -3.25
N THR A 61 0.46 16.00 -3.91
CA THR A 61 -0.79 15.59 -3.26
C THR A 61 -0.85 14.05 -3.20
N PHE A 62 -1.75 13.51 -2.38
CA PHE A 62 -1.98 12.05 -2.34
C PHE A 62 -2.43 11.53 -3.71
N GLU A 63 -3.26 12.27 -4.42
CA GLU A 63 -3.75 11.89 -5.76
C GLU A 63 -2.61 11.87 -6.79
N GLN A 64 -1.72 12.85 -6.75
CA GLN A 64 -0.55 12.90 -7.63
C GLN A 64 0.40 11.74 -7.37
N ALA A 65 0.64 11.43 -6.09
CA ALA A 65 1.46 10.28 -5.70
C ALA A 65 0.82 8.97 -6.17
N ALA A 66 -0.49 8.83 -6.05
CA ALA A 66 -1.22 7.65 -6.53
C ALA A 66 -1.00 7.45 -8.05
N CYS A 67 -1.13 8.49 -8.84
CA CYS A 67 -0.91 8.42 -10.29
C CYS A 67 0.55 8.10 -10.63
N ARG A 68 1.50 8.70 -9.93
CA ARG A 68 2.94 8.45 -10.13
C ARG A 68 3.30 7.00 -9.79
N GLU A 69 2.86 6.51 -8.64
CA GLU A 69 3.13 5.13 -8.21
C GLU A 69 2.48 4.12 -9.15
N LEU A 70 1.29 4.40 -9.64
CA LEU A 70 0.61 3.54 -10.62
C LEU A 70 1.47 3.40 -11.89
N TYR A 71 2.06 4.49 -12.35
CA TYR A 71 2.95 4.48 -13.51
C TYR A 71 4.29 3.77 -13.19
N GLU A 72 4.92 4.12 -12.08
CA GLU A 72 6.23 3.55 -11.71
C GLU A 72 6.15 2.04 -11.46
N GLU A 73 5.13 1.59 -10.77
CA GLU A 73 5.02 0.17 -10.38
C GLU A 73 4.32 -0.70 -11.42
N LEU A 74 3.36 -0.16 -12.17
CA LEU A 74 2.56 -0.95 -13.12
C LEU A 74 2.64 -0.48 -14.57
N GLY A 75 3.28 0.64 -14.84
CA GLY A 75 3.34 1.21 -16.19
C GLY A 75 2.00 1.77 -16.68
N VAL A 76 1.02 1.90 -15.81
CA VAL A 76 -0.32 2.38 -16.16
C VAL A 76 -0.40 3.89 -16.02
N VAL A 77 -0.79 4.56 -17.10
CA VAL A 77 -0.94 6.02 -17.13
C VAL A 77 -2.37 6.40 -16.79
N ARG A 78 -2.54 7.17 -15.71
CA ARG A 78 -3.80 7.83 -15.36
C ARG A 78 -3.47 9.27 -14.98
N GLN A 79 -4.25 10.21 -15.46
CA GLN A 79 -4.05 11.63 -15.13
C GLN A 79 -4.70 12.00 -13.80
N ASN A 80 -5.74 11.26 -13.41
CA ASN A 80 -6.49 11.46 -12.18
C ASN A 80 -6.87 10.14 -11.56
N VAL A 81 -7.09 10.15 -10.24
CA VAL A 81 -7.73 9.09 -9.49
C VAL A 81 -8.93 9.68 -8.76
N ASP A 82 -9.93 8.84 -8.49
CA ASP A 82 -11.08 9.25 -7.69
C ASP A 82 -10.65 9.50 -6.24
N THR A 83 -11.53 10.11 -5.45
CA THR A 83 -11.29 10.36 -4.02
C THR A 83 -10.94 9.07 -3.29
N HIS A 84 -10.00 9.13 -2.37
CA HIS A 84 -9.63 7.97 -1.54
C HIS A 84 -10.84 7.40 -0.80
N VAL A 85 -10.83 6.10 -0.59
CA VAL A 85 -11.93 5.35 0.03
C VAL A 85 -11.65 4.98 1.48
N ALA A 86 -10.40 5.08 1.92
CA ALA A 86 -10.00 4.76 3.30
C ALA A 86 -8.74 5.51 3.67
N THR A 87 -8.57 5.70 4.97
CA THR A 87 -7.36 6.30 5.56
C THR A 87 -6.85 5.39 6.68
N ARG A 88 -5.54 5.38 6.90
CA ARG A 88 -4.91 4.65 7.98
C ARG A 88 -3.82 5.48 8.62
N ASN A 89 -3.74 5.45 9.94
CA ASN A 89 -2.68 6.08 10.72
C ASN A 89 -2.11 5.07 11.72
N PHE A 90 -0.80 4.82 11.65
CA PHE A 90 -0.15 3.84 12.52
C PHE A 90 1.36 4.09 12.57
N GLU A 91 2.00 3.59 13.62
CA GLU A 91 3.47 3.59 13.70
C GLU A 91 4.03 2.46 12.85
N MET A 92 5.12 2.74 12.12
CA MET A 92 5.82 1.73 11.34
C MET A 92 7.33 2.00 11.32
N MET A 93 8.09 0.91 11.18
CA MET A 93 9.52 1.00 10.90
C MET A 93 9.77 0.90 9.40
N LEU A 94 10.56 1.84 8.89
CA LEU A 94 11.01 1.84 7.50
C LEU A 94 12.22 0.91 7.31
N PRO A 95 12.54 0.50 6.06
CA PRO A 95 13.76 -0.24 5.77
C PRO A 95 15.05 0.43 6.28
N SER A 96 15.04 1.75 6.44
CA SER A 96 16.14 2.54 7.00
C SER A 96 16.29 2.43 8.51
N ALA A 97 15.41 1.69 9.21
CA ALA A 97 15.28 1.62 10.67
C ALA A 97 14.61 2.85 11.30
N GLU A 98 14.27 3.87 10.53
CA GLU A 98 13.50 5.00 11.04
C GLU A 98 12.08 4.56 11.42
N VAL A 99 11.62 4.95 12.61
CA VAL A 99 10.22 4.75 13.04
C VAL A 99 9.44 6.03 12.76
N VAL A 100 8.36 5.90 12.00
CA VAL A 100 7.52 7.02 11.57
C VAL A 100 6.07 6.77 11.92
N ILE A 101 5.26 7.82 11.91
CA ILE A 101 3.81 7.72 11.88
C ILE A 101 3.41 7.69 10.41
N SER A 102 2.87 6.56 9.97
CA SER A 102 2.35 6.42 8.61
C SER A 102 0.97 7.04 8.51
N ASP A 103 0.77 7.91 7.52
CA ASP A 103 -0.53 8.47 7.14
C ASP A 103 -0.81 8.00 5.72
N GLU A 104 -1.63 6.97 5.58
CA GLU A 104 -1.95 6.34 4.31
C GLU A 104 -3.35 6.70 3.85
N ARG A 105 -3.49 6.95 2.54
CA ARG A 105 -4.78 7.03 1.87
C ARG A 105 -4.86 5.97 0.78
N LEU A 106 -6.00 5.29 0.72
CA LEU A 106 -6.24 4.19 -0.22
C LEU A 106 -7.17 4.64 -1.33
N PHE A 107 -6.73 4.38 -2.56
CA PHE A 107 -7.46 4.73 -3.78
C PHE A 107 -7.83 3.46 -4.54
N ILE A 108 -9.02 3.44 -5.14
CA ILE A 108 -9.42 2.35 -6.03
C ILE A 108 -9.09 2.75 -7.46
N VAL A 109 -8.44 1.85 -8.19
CA VAL A 109 -8.12 2.02 -9.61
C VAL A 109 -8.49 0.75 -10.36
N PHE A 110 -9.35 0.89 -11.38
CA PHE A 110 -9.68 -0.21 -12.27
C PHE A 110 -8.73 -0.24 -13.45
N ILE A 111 -8.14 -1.40 -13.72
CA ILE A 111 -7.25 -1.61 -14.86
C ILE A 111 -7.60 -2.92 -15.56
N LYS A 112 -7.02 -3.12 -16.75
CA LYS A 112 -7.01 -4.42 -17.42
C LYS A 112 -5.67 -5.12 -17.20
N ASN A 113 -5.68 -6.44 -17.09
CA ASN A 113 -4.45 -7.23 -16.91
C ASN A 113 -3.38 -6.90 -17.95
N GLU A 114 -3.79 -6.68 -19.20
CA GLU A 114 -2.88 -6.39 -20.31
C GLU A 114 -2.16 -5.04 -20.19
N GLU A 115 -2.65 -4.12 -19.33
CA GLU A 115 -2.01 -2.81 -19.11
C GLU A 115 -0.78 -2.90 -18.20
N VAL A 116 -0.61 -3.98 -17.44
CA VAL A 116 0.43 -4.09 -16.42
C VAL A 116 1.81 -4.26 -17.04
N ASN A 117 2.74 -3.38 -16.67
CA ASN A 117 4.14 -3.43 -17.06
C ASN A 117 5.02 -2.99 -15.88
N THR A 118 5.89 -3.87 -15.42
CA THR A 118 6.75 -3.65 -14.25
C THR A 118 8.18 -3.23 -14.60
N ALA A 119 8.42 -2.79 -15.83
CA ALA A 119 9.76 -2.42 -16.31
C ALA A 119 10.35 -1.18 -15.61
N ASN A 120 9.53 -0.35 -14.99
CA ASN A 120 9.94 0.91 -14.36
C ASN A 120 10.24 0.81 -12.85
N TRP A 121 10.31 -0.40 -12.31
CA TRP A 121 10.65 -0.58 -10.89
C TRP A 121 12.02 0.01 -10.56
N SER A 122 12.12 0.67 -9.41
CA SER A 122 13.40 1.13 -8.87
C SER A 122 14.30 -0.07 -8.51
N GLU A 123 15.60 0.19 -8.35
CA GLU A 123 16.55 -0.87 -7.93
C GLU A 123 16.19 -1.45 -6.56
N HIS A 124 15.71 -0.60 -5.64
CA HIS A 124 15.25 -1.06 -4.31
C HIS A 124 14.01 -1.94 -4.45
N GLU A 125 13.03 -1.54 -5.25
CA GLU A 125 11.82 -2.33 -5.50
C GLU A 125 12.14 -3.70 -6.10
N LYS A 126 13.06 -3.78 -7.05
CA LYS A 126 13.53 -5.03 -7.63
C LYS A 126 14.16 -5.96 -6.58
N LEU A 127 14.79 -5.41 -5.54
CA LEU A 127 15.41 -6.18 -4.47
C LEU A 127 14.39 -6.73 -3.46
N VAL A 128 13.33 -5.99 -3.17
CA VAL A 128 12.39 -6.32 -2.08
C VAL A 128 11.09 -6.95 -2.58
N ILE A 129 10.64 -6.64 -3.81
CA ILE A 129 9.44 -7.25 -4.38
C ILE A 129 9.79 -8.62 -4.94
N SER A 130 9.37 -9.68 -4.24
CA SER A 130 9.65 -11.06 -4.63
C SER A 130 8.62 -11.63 -5.61
N LYS A 131 7.38 -11.21 -5.51
CA LYS A 131 6.26 -11.69 -6.34
C LYS A 131 5.20 -10.62 -6.51
N SER A 132 4.39 -10.78 -7.56
CA SER A 132 3.10 -10.11 -7.72
C SER A 132 2.03 -11.18 -7.92
N ARG A 133 0.82 -10.92 -7.42
CA ARG A 133 -0.30 -11.85 -7.54
C ARG A 133 -1.61 -11.09 -7.55
N TRP A 134 -2.51 -11.55 -8.41
CA TRP A 134 -3.91 -11.15 -8.39
C TRP A 134 -4.67 -12.03 -7.40
N TRP A 135 -5.30 -11.38 -6.41
CA TRP A 135 -6.04 -12.04 -5.35
C TRP A 135 -7.54 -11.87 -5.56
N THR A 136 -8.31 -12.94 -5.39
CA THR A 136 -9.76 -12.83 -5.32
C THR A 136 -10.18 -12.31 -3.94
N PHE A 137 -11.39 -11.78 -3.85
CA PHE A 137 -11.99 -11.36 -2.58
C PHE A 137 -12.01 -12.51 -1.56
N ASP A 138 -12.40 -13.70 -2.00
CA ASP A 138 -12.46 -14.89 -1.12
C ASP A 138 -11.07 -15.27 -0.61
N GLU A 139 -10.06 -15.26 -1.46
CA GLU A 139 -8.68 -15.52 -1.06
C GLU A 139 -8.20 -14.52 -0.01
N LEU A 140 -8.48 -13.23 -0.21
CA LEU A 140 -8.13 -12.19 0.77
C LEU A 140 -8.87 -12.35 2.10
N SER A 141 -10.11 -12.83 2.06
CA SER A 141 -10.93 -13.04 3.27
C SER A 141 -10.49 -14.25 4.08
N GLN A 142 -9.86 -15.24 3.45
CA GLN A 142 -9.55 -16.55 4.05
C GLN A 142 -8.05 -16.77 4.32
N THR A 143 -7.17 -15.94 3.76
CA THR A 143 -5.73 -16.16 3.88
C THR A 143 -5.23 -16.01 5.31
N ASN A 144 -4.24 -16.84 5.67
CA ASN A 144 -3.45 -16.71 6.89
C ASN A 144 -2.13 -15.96 6.67
N GLU A 145 -1.83 -15.58 5.43
CA GLU A 145 -0.65 -14.78 5.11
C GLU A 145 -0.83 -13.34 5.59
N ILE A 146 0.28 -12.68 5.85
CA ILE A 146 0.26 -11.28 6.28
C ILE A 146 -0.02 -10.40 5.06
N VAL A 147 -1.10 -9.63 5.13
CA VAL A 147 -1.51 -8.69 4.08
C VAL A 147 -1.71 -7.31 4.70
N TYR A 148 -1.14 -6.28 4.08
CA TYR A 148 -1.32 -4.89 4.50
C TYR A 148 -1.99 -4.06 3.39
N PRO A 149 -3.06 -3.31 3.71
CA PRO A 149 -3.78 -3.31 4.99
C PRO A 149 -4.50 -4.63 5.26
N ASN A 150 -4.67 -4.98 6.52
CA ASN A 150 -5.29 -6.25 6.92
C ASN A 150 -6.81 -6.29 6.75
N ASN A 151 -7.43 -5.18 6.38
CA ASN A 151 -8.89 -5.02 6.26
C ASN A 151 -9.35 -4.76 4.82
N ILE A 152 -8.59 -5.18 3.82
CA ILE A 152 -8.95 -4.99 2.40
C ILE A 152 -10.37 -5.47 2.09
N PRO A 153 -10.81 -6.68 2.52
CA PRO A 153 -12.17 -7.12 2.23
C PRO A 153 -13.24 -6.16 2.74
N ASN A 154 -13.09 -5.62 3.94
CA ASN A 154 -14.05 -4.66 4.50
C ASN A 154 -14.07 -3.35 3.71
N ILE A 155 -12.91 -2.86 3.29
CA ILE A 155 -12.81 -1.66 2.46
C ILE A 155 -13.54 -1.87 1.13
N LEU A 156 -13.37 -3.03 0.51
CA LEU A 156 -14.01 -3.37 -0.76
C LEU A 156 -15.55 -3.46 -0.63
N ILE A 157 -16.04 -4.08 0.42
CA ILE A 157 -17.48 -4.17 0.71
C ILE A 157 -18.07 -2.77 0.91
N ASP A 158 -17.42 -1.94 1.71
CA ASP A 158 -17.90 -0.61 2.04
C ASP A 158 -17.87 0.34 0.83
N SER A 159 -16.86 0.19 -0.03
CA SER A 159 -16.62 1.09 -1.17
C SER A 159 -17.31 0.62 -2.45
N LEU A 160 -17.40 -0.68 -2.67
CA LEU A 160 -17.92 -1.30 -3.89
C LEU A 160 -18.91 -2.43 -3.57
N PRO A 161 -20.03 -2.13 -2.86
CA PRO A 161 -20.97 -3.17 -2.43
C PRO A 161 -21.67 -3.89 -3.57
N GLU A 162 -21.73 -3.31 -4.77
CA GLU A 162 -22.30 -3.96 -5.95
C GLU A 162 -21.41 -5.07 -6.49
N ILE A 163 -20.11 -5.00 -6.25
CA ILE A 163 -19.12 -5.95 -6.77
C ILE A 163 -18.74 -6.96 -5.69
N PHE A 164 -18.45 -6.48 -4.46
CA PHE A 164 -17.97 -7.30 -3.36
C PHE A 164 -19.02 -7.45 -2.28
N LYS A 165 -19.37 -8.69 -1.97
CA LYS A 165 -20.37 -9.04 -0.96
C LYS A 165 -19.75 -9.98 0.07
N PRO A 166 -20.13 -9.83 1.35
CA PRO A 166 -19.64 -10.75 2.40
C PRO A 166 -20.04 -12.20 2.15
#